data_3828b350615ccaaccd2c7537e0db05b5
#
_entry.id   3828b350615ccaaccd2c7537e0db05b5
#
_cell.length_a   1.000
_cell.length_b   1.000
_cell.length_c   1.000
_cell.angle_alpha   90.00
_cell.angle_beta   90.00
_cell.angle_gamma   90.00
#
_symmetry.space_group_name_H-M   'P 1'
#
loop_
_entity.id
_entity.type
_entity.pdbx_description
1 polymer ?
#
loop_
_entity_poly.entity_id
_entity_poly.type
_entity_poly.pdbx_seq_one_letter_code
_entity_poly.pdbx_strand_id
1 'polypeptide(L)'
;MIQGSCHCGAVHWRFEGQPDGATACNCTVCRRYGVLWAYDYEQEGIEVSGKNQPYLRGNAIEFHFCPACGCVAFWRAREKDDQSRRRIAVKLRLAEPEAVAHIPVDHFDGLNTFDELPRDGRCVSDYWF
;
A
#
# COMPACT_ATOMS: atom_id res chain seq x y z
N MET A 1 10.89 -11.14 4.56
CA MET A 1 10.83 -9.67 4.51
C MET A 1 10.77 -9.20 3.08
N ILE A 2 9.90 -8.25 2.79
CA ILE A 2 9.77 -7.63 1.47
C ILE A 2 10.18 -6.17 1.57
N GLN A 3 10.81 -5.64 0.53
CA GLN A 3 11.23 -4.25 0.46
C GLN A 3 10.73 -3.62 -0.83
N GLY A 4 10.46 -2.32 -0.79
CA GLY A 4 10.13 -1.55 -1.97
C GLY A 4 10.69 -0.15 -1.90
N SER A 5 10.82 0.48 -3.05
CA SER A 5 11.24 1.87 -3.14
C SER A 5 10.52 2.58 -4.27
N CYS A 6 10.45 3.90 -4.18
CA CYS A 6 10.01 4.72 -5.30
C CYS A 6 11.02 4.62 -6.44
N HIS A 7 10.68 5.11 -7.62
CA HIS A 7 11.50 4.96 -8.81
C HIS A 7 12.91 5.54 -8.64
N CYS A 8 13.05 6.70 -8.01
CA CYS A 8 14.37 7.31 -7.79
C CYS A 8 15.13 6.76 -6.58
N GLY A 9 14.48 5.90 -5.78
CA GLY A 9 15.09 5.29 -4.61
C GLY A 9 15.08 6.13 -3.34
N ALA A 10 14.55 7.34 -3.37
CA ALA A 10 14.57 8.24 -2.20
C ALA A 10 13.64 7.81 -1.08
N VAL A 11 12.52 7.16 -1.41
CA VAL A 11 11.55 6.68 -0.42
C VAL A 11 11.55 5.16 -0.42
N HIS A 12 11.71 4.58 0.76
CA HIS A 12 11.79 3.13 0.95
C HIS A 12 10.77 2.66 1.97
N TRP A 13 10.35 1.40 1.82
CA TRP A 13 9.61 0.72 2.86
C TRP A 13 10.07 -0.73 3.01
N ARG A 14 9.83 -1.28 4.19
CA ARG A 14 10.09 -2.68 4.52
C ARG A 14 8.82 -3.26 5.16
N PHE A 15 8.49 -4.49 4.75
CA PHE A 15 7.37 -5.25 5.30
C PHE A 15 7.93 -6.54 5.90
N GLU A 16 7.74 -6.74 7.21
CA GLU A 16 8.19 -7.96 7.88
C GLU A 16 7.30 -9.15 7.49
N GLY A 17 7.94 -10.30 7.20
CA GLY A 17 7.22 -11.49 6.78
C GLY A 17 6.63 -11.39 5.39
N GLN A 18 5.51 -12.09 5.19
CA GLN A 18 4.79 -12.13 3.92
C GLN A 18 3.37 -11.64 4.15
N PRO A 19 2.89 -10.68 3.36
CA PRO A 19 1.48 -10.30 3.47
C PRO A 19 0.56 -11.41 2.97
N ASP A 20 -0.59 -11.52 3.61
CA ASP A 20 -1.60 -12.53 3.25
C ASP A 20 -2.34 -12.17 1.96
N GLY A 21 -2.27 -10.95 1.54
CA GLY A 21 -2.93 -10.47 0.34
C GLY A 21 -2.44 -9.09 -0.08
N ALA A 22 -2.77 -8.75 -1.31
CA ALA A 22 -2.53 -7.44 -1.90
C ALA A 22 -3.87 -6.84 -2.28
N THR A 23 -4.26 -5.73 -1.67
CA THR A 23 -5.60 -5.16 -1.86
C THR A 23 -5.63 -4.23 -3.05
N ALA A 24 -6.47 -4.58 -4.04
CA ALA A 24 -6.87 -3.70 -5.12
C ALA A 24 -8.15 -2.97 -4.68
N CYS A 25 -8.05 -1.66 -4.50
CA CYS A 25 -9.19 -0.82 -4.14
C CYS A 25 -9.62 -0.01 -5.35
N ASN A 26 -10.93 0.02 -5.62
CA ASN A 26 -11.49 0.73 -6.77
C ASN A 26 -11.94 2.18 -6.44
N CYS A 27 -11.63 2.69 -5.27
CA CYS A 27 -12.01 4.05 -4.90
C CYS A 27 -11.36 5.09 -5.83
N THR A 28 -11.84 6.32 -5.78
CA THR A 28 -11.44 7.36 -6.72
C THR A 28 -9.94 7.64 -6.72
N VAL A 29 -9.27 7.52 -5.58
CA VAL A 29 -7.83 7.76 -5.46
C VAL A 29 -7.01 6.50 -5.72
N CYS A 30 -7.37 5.38 -5.12
CA CYS A 30 -6.58 4.16 -5.23
C CYS A 30 -6.51 3.63 -6.67
N ARG A 31 -7.61 3.69 -7.41
CA ARG A 31 -7.60 3.26 -8.82
C ARG A 31 -6.73 4.16 -9.70
N ARG A 32 -6.64 5.45 -9.36
CA ARG A 32 -5.79 6.39 -10.11
C ARG A 32 -4.31 6.18 -9.83
N TYR A 33 -3.98 5.79 -8.60
CA TYR A 33 -2.62 5.44 -8.25
C TYR A 33 -2.21 4.05 -8.74
N GLY A 34 -3.18 3.21 -9.12
CA GLY A 34 -2.91 1.84 -9.57
C GLY A 34 -2.29 0.98 -8.48
N VAL A 35 -2.80 1.08 -7.26
CA VAL A 35 -2.18 0.46 -6.10
C VAL A 35 -2.60 -0.98 -5.87
N LEU A 36 -1.68 -1.73 -5.25
CA LEU A 36 -1.92 -3.00 -4.58
C LEU A 36 -1.34 -2.85 -3.18
N TRP A 37 -2.21 -2.74 -2.19
CA TRP A 37 -1.81 -2.42 -0.82
C TRP A 37 -1.57 -3.67 0.02
N ALA A 38 -0.51 -3.65 0.83
CA ALA A 38 -0.32 -4.59 1.94
C ALA A 38 -0.31 -3.81 3.25
N TYR A 39 -1.04 -4.30 4.24
CA TYR A 39 -1.32 -3.57 5.48
C TYR A 39 -0.60 -4.16 6.67
N ASP A 40 -0.18 -3.30 7.56
CA ASP A 40 0.29 -3.66 8.91
C ASP A 40 0.28 -2.39 9.77
N TYR A 41 1.04 -2.40 10.85
CA TYR A 41 1.21 -1.25 11.74
C TYR A 41 2.60 -0.68 11.63
N GLU A 42 2.68 0.66 11.67
CA GLU A 42 3.94 1.39 11.55
C GLU A 42 4.85 1.07 12.73
N GLN A 43 6.12 0.81 12.45
CA GLN A 43 7.17 0.43 13.40
C GLN A 43 6.97 -0.95 14.06
N GLU A 44 5.97 -1.69 13.64
CA GLU A 44 5.79 -3.09 14.03
C GLU A 44 6.08 -3.99 12.83
N GLY A 45 5.17 -4.06 11.87
CA GLY A 45 5.34 -4.86 10.65
C GLY A 45 5.84 -4.06 9.46
N ILE A 46 5.69 -2.74 9.48
CA ILE A 46 6.11 -1.88 8.37
C ILE A 46 6.98 -0.73 8.88
N GLU A 47 8.11 -0.53 8.20
CA GLU A 47 8.96 0.64 8.38
C GLU A 47 9.07 1.42 7.08
N VAL A 48 9.04 2.74 7.17
CA VAL A 48 9.18 3.64 6.02
C VAL A 48 10.30 4.64 6.29
N SER A 49 11.00 5.05 5.23
CA SER A 49 12.10 6.00 5.33
C SER A 49 12.20 6.84 4.08
N GLY A 50 12.92 7.95 4.19
CA GLY A 50 13.15 8.87 3.09
C GLY A 50 12.19 10.04 3.09
N LYS A 51 12.62 11.12 2.41
CA LYS A 51 11.83 12.34 2.32
C LYS A 51 10.61 12.13 1.44
N ASN A 52 9.42 12.36 2.00
CA ASN A 52 8.16 12.18 1.30
C ASN A 52 7.19 13.30 1.68
N GLN A 53 6.09 13.40 0.91
CA GLN A 53 5.05 14.38 1.17
C GLN A 53 3.69 13.70 1.23
N PRO A 54 2.78 14.18 2.11
CA PRO A 54 1.44 13.63 2.19
C PRO A 54 0.49 14.31 1.20
N TYR A 55 -0.42 13.51 0.65
CA TYR A 55 -1.64 13.98 0.02
C TYR A 55 -2.81 13.54 0.90
N LEU A 56 -3.55 14.52 1.41
CA LEU A 56 -4.65 14.28 2.35
C LEU A 56 -5.95 14.10 1.57
N ARG A 57 -6.58 12.95 1.78
CA ARG A 57 -7.91 12.68 1.25
C ARG A 57 -8.87 12.47 2.42
N GLY A 58 -9.70 13.48 2.69
CA GLY A 58 -10.55 13.48 3.85
C GLY A 58 -9.75 13.59 5.14
N ASN A 59 -10.24 12.97 6.21
CA ASN A 59 -9.64 13.09 7.54
C ASN A 59 -9.01 11.81 8.07
N ALA A 60 -9.10 10.70 7.33
CA ALA A 60 -8.73 9.39 7.86
C ALA A 60 -7.31 8.95 7.51
N ILE A 61 -6.90 9.16 6.28
CA ILE A 61 -5.60 8.65 5.80
C ILE A 61 -4.85 9.70 4.99
N GLU A 62 -3.53 9.53 4.97
CA GLU A 62 -2.60 10.33 4.18
C GLU A 62 -1.88 9.42 3.20
N PHE A 63 -1.90 9.78 1.91
CA PHE A 63 -1.10 9.10 0.91
C PHE A 63 0.25 9.80 0.80
N HIS A 64 1.34 9.03 0.89
CA HIS A 64 2.68 9.59 0.89
C HIS A 64 3.39 9.31 -0.42
N PHE A 65 3.93 10.34 -1.02
CA PHE A 65 4.62 10.24 -2.31
C PHE A 65 6.01 10.86 -2.25
N CYS A 66 6.87 10.41 -3.16
CA CYS A 66 8.21 10.97 -3.32
C CYS A 66 8.11 12.30 -4.07
N PRO A 67 8.60 13.42 -3.49
CA PRO A 67 8.54 14.72 -4.18
C PRO A 67 9.47 14.81 -5.38
N ALA A 68 10.46 13.92 -5.50
CA ALA A 68 11.41 13.93 -6.60
C ALA A 68 10.88 13.17 -7.82
N CYS A 69 10.36 11.93 -7.64
CA CYS A 69 9.89 11.12 -8.78
C CYS A 69 8.36 10.99 -8.85
N GLY A 70 7.64 11.41 -7.83
CA GLY A 70 6.17 11.40 -7.81
C GLY A 70 5.51 10.06 -7.46
N CYS A 71 6.28 9.00 -7.22
CA CYS A 71 5.69 7.71 -6.86
C CYS A 71 4.99 7.77 -5.51
N VAL A 72 3.72 7.35 -5.48
CA VAL A 72 3.03 7.07 -4.22
C VAL A 72 3.58 5.77 -3.66
N ALA A 73 4.06 5.81 -2.43
CA ALA A 73 4.76 4.66 -1.83
C ALA A 73 3.95 3.96 -0.74
N PHE A 74 3.23 4.72 0.07
CA PHE A 74 2.46 4.18 1.18
C PHE A 74 1.36 5.15 1.60
N TRP A 75 0.40 4.66 2.38
CA TRP A 75 -0.48 5.53 3.13
C TRP A 75 -0.41 5.18 4.61
N ARG A 76 -0.71 6.15 5.46
CA ARG A 76 -0.84 5.91 6.90
C ARG A 76 -2.11 6.56 7.42
N ALA A 77 -2.68 5.96 8.46
CA ALA A 77 -3.79 6.58 9.19
C ALA A 77 -3.31 7.86 9.86
N ARG A 78 -4.13 8.89 9.83
CA ARG A 78 -3.78 10.17 10.48
C ARG A 78 -3.69 10.03 11.99
N GLU A 79 -4.54 9.19 12.56
CA GLU A 79 -4.59 8.98 13.99
C GLU A 79 -4.23 7.55 14.35
N LYS A 80 -3.67 7.38 15.53
CA LYS A 80 -3.43 6.07 16.10
C LYS A 80 -4.75 5.52 16.64
N ASP A 81 -4.83 4.18 16.69
CA ASP A 81 -5.98 3.50 17.28
C ASP A 81 -5.92 3.57 18.82
N ASP A 82 -6.90 2.95 19.49
CA ASP A 82 -7.00 2.93 20.96
C ASP A 82 -5.87 2.15 21.65
N GLN A 83 -5.07 1.40 20.88
CA GLN A 83 -3.86 0.71 21.36
C GLN A 83 -2.58 1.48 21.01
N SER A 84 -2.70 2.73 20.61
CA SER A 84 -1.59 3.61 20.18
C SER A 84 -0.81 3.08 18.98
N ARG A 85 -1.46 2.29 18.11
CA ARG A 85 -0.88 1.74 16.90
C ARG A 85 -1.37 2.52 15.68
N ARG A 86 -0.46 2.75 14.75
CA ARG A 86 -0.81 3.47 13.51
C ARG A 86 -0.90 2.50 12.33
N ARG A 87 -2.07 2.41 11.76
CA ARG A 87 -2.29 1.61 10.55
C ARG A 87 -1.55 2.24 9.38
N ILE A 88 -0.89 1.40 8.59
CA ILE A 88 -0.11 1.81 7.42
C ILE A 88 -0.24 0.75 6.33
N ALA A 89 -0.12 1.18 5.08
CA ALA A 89 -0.11 0.26 3.94
C ALA A 89 0.99 0.65 2.96
N VAL A 90 1.67 -0.35 2.42
CA VAL A 90 2.71 -0.13 1.42
C VAL A 90 2.24 -0.57 0.04
N LYS A 91 2.71 0.12 -0.99
CA LYS A 91 2.39 -0.18 -2.37
C LYS A 91 3.30 -1.29 -2.88
N LEU A 92 2.74 -2.50 -2.99
CA LEU A 92 3.51 -3.69 -3.37
C LEU A 92 4.11 -3.59 -4.78
N ARG A 93 3.55 -2.77 -5.67
CA ARG A 93 4.11 -2.55 -7.01
C ARG A 93 5.50 -1.91 -6.99
N LEU A 94 5.96 -1.41 -5.84
CA LEU A 94 7.30 -0.83 -5.69
C LEU A 94 8.34 -1.87 -5.25
N ALA A 95 7.92 -3.10 -4.96
CA ALA A 95 8.83 -4.21 -4.68
C ALA A 95 9.30 -4.86 -5.98
N GLU A 96 10.38 -5.64 -5.88
CA GLU A 96 10.82 -6.44 -7.02
C GLU A 96 9.73 -7.47 -7.38
N PRO A 97 9.41 -7.63 -8.67
CA PRO A 97 8.32 -8.48 -9.11
C PRO A 97 8.31 -9.89 -8.52
N GLU A 98 9.45 -10.57 -8.52
CA GLU A 98 9.54 -11.94 -8.03
C GLU A 98 9.25 -12.09 -6.55
N ALA A 99 9.42 -11.01 -5.77
CA ALA A 99 9.15 -11.04 -4.34
C ALA A 99 7.65 -11.03 -4.01
N VAL A 100 6.83 -10.52 -4.93
CA VAL A 100 5.40 -10.28 -4.69
C VAL A 100 4.46 -10.97 -5.69
N ALA A 101 5.01 -11.55 -6.75
CA ALA A 101 4.24 -12.13 -7.86
C ALA A 101 3.14 -13.09 -7.42
N HIS A 102 3.41 -13.89 -6.41
CA HIS A 102 2.55 -14.97 -5.93
C HIS A 102 1.48 -14.54 -4.92
N ILE A 103 1.55 -13.30 -4.43
CA ILE A 103 0.63 -12.82 -3.40
C ILE A 103 -0.77 -12.71 -3.99
N PRO A 104 -1.80 -13.34 -3.38
CA PRO A 104 -3.15 -13.27 -3.89
C PRO A 104 -3.72 -11.86 -3.75
N VAL A 105 -4.57 -11.47 -4.70
CA VAL A 105 -5.18 -10.15 -4.71
C VAL A 105 -6.55 -10.19 -4.05
N ASP A 106 -6.73 -9.30 -3.09
CA ASP A 106 -8.00 -9.02 -2.46
C ASP A 106 -8.64 -7.81 -3.14
N HIS A 107 -9.95 -7.82 -3.24
CA HIS A 107 -10.71 -6.74 -3.86
C HIS A 107 -11.52 -5.98 -2.82
N PHE A 108 -11.39 -4.67 -2.81
CA PHE A 108 -12.14 -3.82 -1.89
C PHE A 108 -12.97 -2.80 -2.68
N ASP A 109 -14.29 -2.78 -2.45
CA ASP A 109 -15.18 -1.83 -3.10
C ASP A 109 -15.24 -0.51 -2.32
N GLY A 110 -14.20 0.27 -2.42
CA GLY A 110 -14.15 1.60 -1.81
C GLY A 110 -14.98 2.65 -2.53
N LEU A 111 -15.49 2.32 -3.72
CA LEU A 111 -16.27 3.25 -4.53
C LEU A 111 -17.76 3.27 -4.12
N ASN A 112 -18.34 2.11 -3.85
CA ASN A 112 -19.78 1.99 -3.62
C ASN A 112 -20.14 1.47 -2.24
N THR A 113 -19.87 0.19 -1.95
CA THR A 113 -20.37 -0.47 -0.74
C THR A 113 -19.44 -0.37 0.45
N PHE A 114 -18.18 -0.07 0.20
CA PHE A 114 -17.11 -0.06 1.21
C PHE A 114 -16.92 -1.42 1.88
N ASP A 115 -17.13 -2.50 1.11
CA ASP A 115 -17.00 -3.88 1.56
C ASP A 115 -15.88 -4.60 0.82
N GLU A 116 -15.33 -5.63 1.44
CA GLU A 116 -14.48 -6.58 0.76
C GLU A 116 -15.31 -7.46 -0.17
N LEU A 117 -14.76 -7.71 -1.36
CA LEU A 117 -15.36 -8.62 -2.34
C LEU A 117 -14.59 -9.94 -2.33
N PRO A 118 -15.19 -11.03 -2.82
CA PRO A 118 -14.50 -12.32 -2.88
C PRO A 118 -13.26 -12.27 -3.77
N ARG A 119 -12.24 -13.05 -3.42
CA ARG A 119 -11.08 -13.26 -4.28
C ARG A 119 -11.51 -13.96 -5.57
N ASP A 120 -10.87 -13.61 -6.68
CA ASP A 120 -11.15 -14.20 -7.98
C ASP A 120 -10.05 -15.17 -8.46
N GLY A 121 -9.11 -15.53 -7.59
CA GLY A 121 -8.02 -16.43 -7.92
C GLY A 121 -6.80 -15.76 -8.53
N ARG A 122 -6.82 -14.45 -8.75
CA ARG A 122 -5.68 -13.71 -9.27
C ARG A 122 -4.64 -13.42 -8.20
N CYS A 123 -3.40 -13.28 -8.64
CA CYS A 123 -2.30 -12.85 -7.79
C CYS A 123 -1.66 -11.59 -8.38
N VAL A 124 -0.67 -11.03 -7.70
CA VAL A 124 -0.04 -9.78 -8.11
C VAL A 124 0.48 -9.82 -9.54
N SER A 125 1.06 -10.96 -9.97
CA SER A 125 1.57 -11.09 -11.33
C SER A 125 0.51 -10.92 -12.42
N ASP A 126 -0.76 -11.15 -12.12
CA ASP A 126 -1.85 -10.96 -13.09
C ASP A 126 -2.18 -9.49 -13.33
N TYR A 127 -1.63 -8.59 -12.53
CA TYR A 127 -1.86 -7.14 -12.61
C TYR A 127 -0.65 -6.37 -13.12
N TRP A 128 0.31 -7.06 -13.69
CA TRP A 128 1.43 -6.40 -14.37
C TRP A 128 1.09 -6.11 -15.82
N PHE A 129 1.57 -5.00 -16.28
CA PHE A 129 1.39 -4.58 -17.67
C PHE A 129 2.62 -3.88 -18.18
#